data_913759f48af6ded80065798898ac7669
#
_entry.id   913759f48af6ded80065798898ac7669
#
_cell.length_a   1.000
_cell.length_b   1.000
_cell.length_c   1.000
_cell.angle_alpha   90.00
_cell.angle_beta   90.00
_cell.angle_gamma   90.00
#
_symmetry.space_group_name_H-M   'P 1'
#
loop_
_entity.id
_entity.type
_entity.pdbx_description
1 polymer ?
#
loop_
_entity_poly.entity_id
_entity_poly.type
_entity_poly.pdbx_seq_one_letter_code
_entity_poly.pdbx_strand_id
1 'polypeptide(L)'
;MIEKTIKYYDLRGKEVEDTFYFNLTKAEAMGLAFDDFEGLKFSQVLKSIQETEDARIVLSVFKIVLRQAIGMKQETPRGEILVKPDWLKDWFTATDAYSELLEELLTDPDYAAKFIGGILPKELQKEFNPTNLQDLSKEELLARFKELSEKKANE
;
A
#
# COMPACT_ATOMS: atom_id res chain seq x y z
N MET A 1 8.02 2.99 -8.93
CA MET A 1 8.49 1.70 -8.34
C MET A 1 9.41 1.97 -7.17
N ILE A 2 9.23 1.23 -6.09
CA ILE A 2 10.08 1.27 -4.91
C ILE A 2 10.89 -0.01 -4.84
N GLU A 3 12.19 0.12 -4.61
CA GLU A 3 13.10 -0.98 -4.30
C GLU A 3 13.45 -0.88 -2.82
N LYS A 4 13.19 -1.93 -2.05
CA LYS A 4 13.41 -1.94 -0.60
C LYS A 4 14.18 -3.16 -0.19
N THR A 5 15.34 -2.96 0.42
CA THR A 5 16.12 -4.05 1.02
C THR A 5 15.75 -4.17 2.48
N ILE A 6 15.35 -5.36 2.90
CA ILE A 6 14.87 -5.65 4.25
C ILE A 6 15.70 -6.76 4.88
N LYS A 7 16.15 -6.52 6.09
CA LYS A 7 16.78 -7.54 6.94
C LYS A 7 15.72 -8.14 7.84
N TYR A 8 15.65 -9.46 7.88
CA TYR A 8 14.68 -10.17 8.70
C TYR A 8 15.19 -11.55 9.06
N TYR A 9 14.50 -12.25 9.94
CA TYR A 9 14.86 -13.62 10.31
C TYR A 9 13.98 -14.62 9.57
N ASP A 10 14.61 -15.66 8.99
CA ASP A 10 13.89 -16.76 8.36
C ASP A 10 13.28 -17.71 9.42
N LEU A 11 12.56 -18.74 8.96
CA LEU A 11 11.95 -19.71 9.87
C LEU A 11 12.96 -20.48 10.74
N ARG A 12 14.21 -20.50 10.35
CA ARG A 12 15.28 -21.18 11.09
C ARG A 12 15.99 -20.24 12.07
N GLY A 13 15.55 -18.98 12.15
CA GLY A 13 16.14 -17.98 13.00
C GLY A 13 17.43 -17.37 12.43
N LYS A 14 17.71 -17.60 11.14
CA LYS A 14 18.87 -17.03 10.47
C LYS A 14 18.51 -15.64 9.94
N GLU A 15 19.40 -14.66 10.17
CA GLU A 15 19.26 -13.34 9.59
C GLU A 15 19.54 -13.40 8.08
N VAL A 16 18.60 -12.90 7.29
CA VAL A 16 18.69 -12.82 5.84
C VAL A 16 18.40 -11.40 5.40
N GLU A 17 18.91 -11.03 4.23
CA GLU A 17 18.67 -9.74 3.62
C GLU A 17 18.20 -9.95 2.19
N ASP A 18 16.99 -9.48 1.88
CA ASP A 18 16.41 -9.59 0.55
C ASP A 18 15.96 -8.23 0.05
N THR A 19 16.00 -8.06 -1.26
CA THR A 19 15.50 -6.85 -1.93
C THR A 19 14.15 -7.13 -2.55
N PHE A 20 13.18 -6.30 -2.20
CA PHE A 20 11.80 -6.41 -2.68
C PHE A 20 11.45 -5.22 -3.56
N TYR A 21 10.56 -5.45 -4.51
CA TYR A 21 10.13 -4.44 -5.47
C TYR A 21 8.63 -4.23 -5.33
N PHE A 22 8.22 -2.96 -5.29
CA PHE A 22 6.81 -2.58 -5.12
C PHE A 22 6.42 -1.56 -6.17
N ASN A 23 5.31 -1.81 -6.84
CA ASN A 23 4.76 -0.90 -7.81
C ASN A 23 3.27 -1.18 -8.03
N LEU A 24 2.51 -0.15 -8.32
CA LEU A 24 1.13 -0.28 -8.75
C LEU A 24 0.98 0.31 -10.14
N THR A 25 0.49 -0.48 -11.08
CA THR A 25 0.08 0.05 -12.38
C THR A 25 -1.23 0.81 -12.23
N LYS A 26 -1.56 1.62 -13.23
CA LYS A 26 -2.85 2.34 -13.25
C LYS A 26 -4.03 1.39 -13.14
N ALA A 27 -3.98 0.26 -13.85
CA ALA A 27 -5.03 -0.75 -13.79
C ALA A 27 -5.17 -1.36 -12.40
N GLU A 28 -4.05 -1.66 -11.75
CA GLU A 28 -4.05 -2.20 -10.40
C GLU A 28 -4.59 -1.19 -9.37
N ALA A 29 -4.20 0.07 -9.49
CA ALA A 29 -4.71 1.13 -8.61
C ALA A 29 -6.23 1.35 -8.81
N MET A 30 -6.69 1.28 -10.05
CA MET A 30 -8.13 1.34 -10.35
C MET A 30 -8.88 0.16 -9.74
N GLY A 31 -8.32 -1.06 -9.86
CA GLY A 31 -8.89 -2.25 -9.26
C GLY A 31 -9.02 -2.14 -7.75
N LEU A 32 -7.98 -1.65 -7.08
CA LEU A 32 -8.03 -1.40 -5.65
C LEU A 32 -9.16 -0.45 -5.25
N ALA A 33 -9.32 0.66 -6.00
CA ALA A 33 -10.35 1.64 -5.71
C ALA A 33 -11.76 1.08 -5.85
N PHE A 34 -11.99 0.22 -6.88
CA PHE A 34 -13.31 -0.34 -7.13
C PHE A 34 -13.62 -1.56 -6.25
N ASP A 35 -12.65 -2.46 -6.11
CA ASP A 35 -12.89 -3.75 -5.47
C ASP A 35 -12.66 -3.73 -3.96
N ASP A 36 -11.57 -3.09 -3.53
CA ASP A 36 -11.14 -3.14 -2.13
C ASP A 36 -11.57 -1.91 -1.32
N PHE A 37 -11.80 -0.78 -1.98
CA PHE A 37 -12.15 0.47 -1.32
C PHE A 37 -13.51 1.04 -1.74
N GLU A 38 -14.37 0.20 -2.28
CA GLU A 38 -15.78 0.48 -2.56
C GLU A 38 -16.06 1.72 -3.42
N GLY A 39 -15.27 1.89 -4.47
CA GLY A 39 -15.43 3.00 -5.41
C GLY A 39 -14.85 4.33 -4.95
N LEU A 40 -14.21 4.37 -3.78
CA LEU A 40 -13.42 5.52 -3.39
C LEU A 40 -12.17 5.59 -4.25
N LYS A 41 -11.81 6.77 -4.73
CA LYS A 41 -10.53 6.94 -5.41
C LYS A 41 -9.40 6.56 -4.46
N PHE A 42 -8.41 5.86 -4.98
CA PHE A 42 -7.26 5.41 -4.18
C PHE A 42 -6.58 6.57 -3.45
N SER A 43 -6.48 7.72 -4.11
CA SER A 43 -5.95 8.95 -3.51
C SER A 43 -6.75 9.41 -2.29
N GLN A 44 -8.06 9.23 -2.30
CA GLN A 44 -8.93 9.58 -1.17
C GLN A 44 -8.70 8.64 0.02
N VAL A 45 -8.50 7.36 -0.25
CA VAL A 45 -8.18 6.38 0.79
C VAL A 45 -6.85 6.69 1.44
N LEU A 46 -5.83 7.01 0.65
CA LEU A 46 -4.51 7.39 1.16
C LEU A 46 -4.55 8.67 2.00
N LYS A 47 -5.35 9.64 1.59
CA LYS A 47 -5.58 10.86 2.38
C LYS A 47 -6.20 10.55 3.74
N SER A 48 -7.17 9.65 3.76
CA SER A 48 -7.85 9.27 5.01
C SER A 48 -6.92 8.54 5.98
N ILE A 49 -5.95 7.78 5.49
CA ILE A 49 -4.97 7.08 6.33
C ILE A 49 -4.13 8.07 7.15
N GLN A 50 -3.71 9.16 6.54
CA GLN A 50 -2.86 10.14 7.24
C GLN A 50 -3.60 10.91 8.32
N GLU A 51 -4.92 10.95 8.26
CA GLU A 51 -5.74 11.72 9.18
C GLU A 51 -6.43 10.86 10.24
N THR A 52 -6.48 9.55 10.07
CA THR A 52 -7.05 8.66 11.08
C THR A 52 -6.02 8.29 12.13
N GLU A 53 -6.44 8.30 13.40
CA GLU A 53 -5.65 7.79 14.52
C GLU A 53 -5.91 6.30 14.76
N ASP A 54 -6.83 5.68 14.00
CA ASP A 54 -7.13 4.26 14.15
C ASP A 54 -6.11 3.40 13.39
N ALA A 55 -5.14 2.89 14.14
CA ALA A 55 -4.07 2.05 13.61
C ALA A 55 -4.59 0.79 12.91
N ARG A 56 -5.77 0.30 13.27
CA ARG A 56 -6.35 -0.90 12.64
C ARG A 56 -6.75 -0.63 11.20
N ILE A 57 -7.33 0.56 10.94
CA ILE A 57 -7.71 0.96 9.58
C ILE A 57 -6.45 1.13 8.74
N VAL A 58 -5.45 1.83 9.26
CA VAL A 58 -4.17 2.06 8.59
C VAL A 58 -3.50 0.73 8.25
N LEU A 59 -3.43 -0.17 9.22
CA LEU A 59 -2.85 -1.50 9.03
C LEU A 59 -3.58 -2.30 7.94
N SER A 60 -4.91 -2.28 7.95
CA SER A 60 -5.72 -3.00 6.97
C SER A 60 -5.45 -2.50 5.55
N VAL A 61 -5.34 -1.19 5.37
CA VAL A 61 -5.06 -0.60 4.05
C VAL A 61 -3.64 -0.95 3.60
N PHE A 62 -2.65 -0.83 4.46
CA PHE A 62 -1.28 -1.18 4.10
C PHE A 62 -1.14 -2.66 3.73
N LYS A 63 -1.83 -3.55 4.42
CA LYS A 63 -1.84 -4.98 4.07
C LYS A 63 -2.34 -5.20 2.64
N ILE A 64 -3.45 -4.56 2.27
CA ILE A 64 -4.01 -4.67 0.93
C ILE A 64 -3.04 -4.09 -0.10
N VAL A 65 -2.53 -2.91 0.14
CA VAL A 65 -1.65 -2.20 -0.79
C VAL A 65 -0.35 -2.97 -1.01
N LEU A 66 0.30 -3.43 0.05
CA LEU A 66 1.56 -4.16 -0.07
C LEU A 66 1.40 -5.48 -0.82
N ARG A 67 0.32 -6.20 -0.56
CA ARG A 67 0.04 -7.45 -1.26
C ARG A 67 -0.16 -7.22 -2.76
N GLN A 68 -0.82 -6.14 -3.13
CA GLN A 68 -1.04 -5.80 -4.54
C GLN A 68 0.21 -5.25 -5.22
N ALA A 69 1.06 -4.56 -4.47
CA ALA A 69 2.22 -3.86 -5.01
C ALA A 69 3.47 -4.76 -5.15
N ILE A 70 3.61 -5.80 -4.32
CA ILE A 70 4.79 -6.68 -4.35
C ILE A 70 4.95 -7.37 -5.70
N GLY A 71 6.16 -7.39 -6.25
CA GLY A 71 6.44 -8.04 -7.49
C GLY A 71 7.90 -8.45 -7.59
N MET A 72 8.23 -9.14 -8.67
CA MET A 72 9.60 -9.51 -9.01
C MET A 72 9.92 -9.08 -10.43
N LYS A 73 11.13 -8.62 -10.64
CA LYS A 73 11.57 -8.20 -11.97
C LYS A 73 11.73 -9.40 -12.90
N GLN A 74 11.23 -9.23 -14.12
CA GLN A 74 11.40 -10.22 -15.18
C GLN A 74 11.80 -9.50 -16.46
N GLU A 75 12.88 -9.96 -17.09
CA GLU A 75 13.31 -9.46 -18.38
C GLU A 75 12.47 -10.06 -19.51
N THR A 76 12.10 -9.21 -20.45
CA THR A 76 11.38 -9.62 -21.67
C THR A 76 12.05 -9.03 -22.90
N PRO A 77 11.76 -9.55 -24.13
CA PRO A 77 12.29 -8.94 -25.35
C PRO A 77 11.90 -7.46 -25.53
N ARG A 78 10.89 -6.98 -24.82
CA ARG A 78 10.41 -5.59 -24.88
C ARG A 78 10.81 -4.77 -23.66
N GLY A 79 11.71 -5.27 -22.83
CA GLY A 79 12.16 -4.62 -21.63
C GLY A 79 11.76 -5.33 -20.37
N GLU A 80 12.11 -4.75 -19.25
CA GLU A 80 11.88 -5.33 -17.94
C GLU A 80 10.45 -5.03 -17.44
N ILE A 81 9.79 -6.04 -16.89
CA ILE A 81 8.47 -5.90 -16.27
C ILE A 81 8.51 -6.38 -14.83
N LEU A 82 7.54 -5.95 -14.03
CA LEU A 82 7.34 -6.45 -12.69
C LEU A 82 6.18 -7.45 -12.72
N VAL A 83 6.47 -8.73 -12.49
CA VAL A 83 5.47 -9.79 -12.44
C VAL A 83 5.02 -10.01 -11.00
N LYS A 84 3.76 -10.40 -10.82
CA LYS A 84 3.14 -10.54 -9.50
C LYS A 84 2.40 -11.86 -9.36
N PRO A 85 3.12 -12.98 -9.39
CA PRO A 85 2.48 -14.30 -9.21
C PRO A 85 1.92 -14.43 -7.79
N ASP A 86 0.83 -15.18 -7.66
CA ASP A 86 0.17 -15.39 -6.36
C ASP A 86 1.10 -16.02 -5.32
N TRP A 87 1.98 -16.94 -5.74
CA TRP A 87 2.93 -17.55 -4.81
C TRP A 87 3.87 -16.53 -4.18
N LEU A 88 4.25 -15.47 -4.91
CA LEU A 88 5.11 -14.42 -4.38
C LEU A 88 4.37 -13.58 -3.34
N LYS A 89 3.12 -13.26 -3.60
CA LYS A 89 2.27 -12.53 -2.65
C LYS A 89 2.09 -13.32 -1.36
N ASP A 90 1.80 -14.61 -1.48
CA ASP A 90 1.62 -15.51 -0.35
C ASP A 90 2.93 -15.70 0.42
N TRP A 91 4.03 -15.88 -0.30
CA TRP A 91 5.35 -16.03 0.32
C TRP A 91 5.76 -14.76 1.08
N PHE A 92 5.65 -13.60 0.44
CA PHE A 92 6.04 -12.33 1.06
C PHE A 92 5.23 -12.05 2.32
N THR A 93 3.91 -12.20 2.26
CA THR A 93 3.04 -11.93 3.41
C THR A 93 3.22 -12.94 4.57
N ALA A 94 3.84 -14.08 4.30
CA ALA A 94 4.16 -15.09 5.30
C ALA A 94 5.54 -14.89 5.95
N THR A 95 6.38 -13.98 5.41
CA THR A 95 7.73 -13.73 5.96
C THR A 95 7.72 -12.60 6.98
N ASP A 96 8.74 -12.58 7.83
CA ASP A 96 8.95 -11.47 8.77
C ASP A 96 9.40 -10.18 8.06
N ALA A 97 9.85 -10.27 6.82
CA ALA A 97 10.11 -9.07 6.00
C ALA A 97 8.86 -8.20 5.87
N TYR A 98 7.72 -8.82 5.67
CA TYR A 98 6.42 -8.14 5.62
C TYR A 98 6.09 -7.46 6.95
N SER A 99 6.34 -8.13 8.05
CA SER A 99 6.13 -7.59 9.40
C SER A 99 7.02 -6.37 9.66
N GLU A 100 8.29 -6.45 9.28
CA GLU A 100 9.26 -5.35 9.44
C GLU A 100 8.83 -4.12 8.63
N LEU A 101 8.39 -4.34 7.38
CA LEU A 101 7.93 -3.24 6.54
C LEU A 101 6.64 -2.61 7.08
N LEU A 102 5.68 -3.41 7.52
CA LEU A 102 4.45 -2.89 8.13
C LEU A 102 4.75 -2.05 9.37
N GLU A 103 5.64 -2.53 10.23
CA GLU A 103 6.04 -1.79 11.43
C GLU A 103 6.66 -0.43 11.06
N GLU A 104 7.55 -0.41 10.10
CA GLU A 104 8.18 0.83 9.62
C GLU A 104 7.15 1.81 9.06
N LEU A 105 6.21 1.33 8.25
CA LEU A 105 5.15 2.16 7.69
C LEU A 105 4.19 2.71 8.76
N LEU A 106 3.91 1.93 9.80
CA LEU A 106 3.01 2.34 10.88
C LEU A 106 3.67 3.32 11.85
N THR A 107 4.99 3.22 12.04
CA THR A 107 5.71 4.04 13.02
C THR A 107 6.29 5.32 12.45
N ASP A 108 6.44 5.41 11.13
CA ASP A 108 7.01 6.59 10.45
C ASP A 108 6.05 7.09 9.36
N PRO A 109 5.15 8.04 9.68
CA PRO A 109 4.19 8.58 8.70
C PRO A 109 4.85 9.25 7.49
N ASP A 110 5.99 9.90 7.66
CA ASP A 110 6.70 10.54 6.56
C ASP A 110 7.26 9.51 5.58
N TYR A 111 7.82 8.44 6.11
CA TYR A 111 8.28 7.32 5.30
C TYR A 111 7.12 6.64 4.58
N ALA A 112 6.02 6.41 5.28
CA ALA A 112 4.81 5.82 4.68
C ALA A 112 4.30 6.65 3.51
N ALA A 113 4.25 7.98 3.65
CA ALA A 113 3.82 8.88 2.58
C ALA A 113 4.75 8.78 1.35
N LYS A 114 6.05 8.76 1.56
CA LYS A 114 7.04 8.60 0.49
C LYS A 114 6.93 7.24 -0.20
N PHE A 115 6.76 6.19 0.58
CA PHE A 115 6.62 4.83 0.07
C PHE A 115 5.39 4.70 -0.82
N ILE A 116 4.24 5.12 -0.32
CA ILE A 116 2.98 5.07 -1.06
C ILE A 116 3.08 5.94 -2.32
N GLY A 117 3.59 7.16 -2.22
CA GLY A 117 3.81 8.03 -3.37
C GLY A 117 4.70 7.39 -4.43
N GLY A 118 5.74 6.66 -4.00
CA GLY A 118 6.67 6.00 -4.92
C GLY A 118 6.11 4.79 -5.65
N ILE A 119 5.12 4.10 -5.09
CA ILE A 119 4.49 2.93 -5.74
C ILE A 119 3.35 3.31 -6.68
N LEU A 120 2.81 4.51 -6.55
CA LEU A 120 1.69 4.97 -7.37
C LEU A 120 2.11 5.24 -8.82
N PRO A 121 1.20 5.05 -9.80
CA PRO A 121 1.42 5.50 -11.16
C PRO A 121 1.70 7.01 -11.20
N LYS A 122 2.48 7.44 -12.18
CA LYS A 122 2.87 8.86 -12.32
C LYS A 122 1.68 9.81 -12.35
N GLU A 123 0.58 9.39 -12.98
CA GLU A 123 -0.64 10.20 -13.06
C GLU A 123 -1.27 10.43 -11.70
N LEU A 124 -1.24 9.41 -10.84
CA LEU A 124 -1.79 9.48 -9.48
C LEU A 124 -0.82 10.14 -8.50
N GLN A 125 0.49 10.12 -8.79
CA GLN A 125 1.47 10.83 -7.97
C GLN A 125 1.24 12.35 -7.98
N LYS A 126 0.70 12.87 -9.07
CA LYS A 126 0.36 14.30 -9.18
C LYS A 126 -0.84 14.67 -8.29
N GLU A 127 -1.78 13.76 -8.13
CA GLU A 127 -2.94 13.93 -7.26
C GLU A 127 -2.57 13.70 -5.79
N PHE A 128 -1.58 12.84 -5.54
CA PHE A 128 -1.07 12.53 -4.22
C PHE A 128 0.07 13.49 -3.86
N ASN A 129 -0.28 14.66 -3.36
CA ASN A 129 0.71 15.60 -2.84
C ASN A 129 0.66 15.58 -1.32
N PRO A 130 1.76 15.20 -0.63
CA PRO A 130 1.79 15.20 0.83
C PRO A 130 1.41 16.53 1.48
N THR A 131 1.63 17.66 0.76
CA THR A 131 1.23 18.99 1.22
C THR A 131 -0.26 19.24 1.10
N ASN A 132 -0.96 18.60 0.15
CA ASN A 132 -2.41 18.71 0.01
C ASN A 132 -3.18 17.89 1.04
N LEU A 133 -2.52 16.99 1.74
CA LEU A 133 -3.11 16.18 2.79
C LEU A 133 -3.45 16.99 4.04
N GLN A 134 -2.83 18.16 4.20
CA GLN A 134 -3.10 19.07 5.31
C GLN A 134 -4.38 19.89 5.09
N ASP A 135 -4.89 19.95 3.85
CA ASP A 135 -6.01 20.81 3.47
C ASP A 135 -7.38 20.14 3.60
N LEU A 136 -7.45 18.82 3.81
CA LEU A 136 -8.69 18.11 4.05
C LEU A 136 -8.90 17.89 5.54
N SER A 137 -10.06 18.33 6.04
CA SER A 137 -10.36 18.18 7.45
C SER A 137 -10.49 16.70 7.82
N LYS A 138 -9.93 16.34 8.96
CA LYS A 138 -10.02 15.03 9.59
C LYS A 138 -11.47 14.54 9.68
N GLU A 139 -12.41 15.47 9.87
CA GLU A 139 -13.83 15.19 10.00
C GLU A 139 -14.50 14.72 8.70
N GLU A 140 -14.14 15.30 7.55
CA GLU A 140 -14.72 14.93 6.26
C GLU A 140 -14.35 13.50 5.86
N LEU A 141 -13.14 13.07 6.15
CA LEU A 141 -12.66 11.74 5.82
C LEU A 141 -13.22 10.66 6.73
N LEU A 142 -13.33 10.96 8.03
CA LEU A 142 -14.01 10.09 8.99
C LEU A 142 -15.47 9.93 8.66
N ALA A 143 -16.16 11.01 8.21
CA ALA A 143 -17.54 10.96 7.78
C ALA A 143 -17.72 10.04 6.56
N ARG A 144 -16.81 10.10 5.59
CA ARG A 144 -16.86 9.21 4.40
C ARG A 144 -16.63 7.74 4.75
N PHE A 145 -15.74 7.45 5.68
CA PHE A 145 -15.54 6.08 6.16
C PHE A 145 -16.75 5.56 6.90
N LYS A 146 -17.40 6.39 7.71
CA LYS A 146 -18.65 6.03 8.39
C LYS A 146 -19.77 5.74 7.41
N GLU A 147 -19.95 6.58 6.38
CA GLU A 147 -20.96 6.36 5.33
C GLU A 147 -20.74 5.01 4.64
N LEU A 148 -19.50 4.65 4.32
CA LEU A 148 -19.17 3.37 3.71
C LEU A 148 -19.45 2.19 4.63
N SER A 149 -19.13 2.34 5.93
CA SER A 149 -19.42 1.32 6.93
C SER A 149 -20.92 1.12 7.13
N GLU A 150 -21.70 2.20 7.10
CA GLU A 150 -23.16 2.16 7.22
C GLU A 150 -23.81 1.55 5.97
N LYS A 151 -23.29 1.83 4.76
CA LYS A 151 -23.75 1.19 3.53
C LYS A 151 -23.52 -0.31 3.54
N LYS A 152 -22.41 -0.78 4.09
CA LYS A 152 -22.15 -2.23 4.27
C LYS A 152 -23.10 -2.86 5.25
N ALA A 153 -23.46 -2.17 6.33
CA ALA A 153 -24.35 -2.69 7.34
C ALA A 153 -25.82 -2.75 6.89
N ASN A 154 -26.19 -1.95 5.86
CA ASN A 154 -27.56 -1.90 5.33
C ASN A 154 -27.77 -2.75 4.06
N GLU A 155 -26.74 -3.40 3.57
CA GLU A 155 -26.82 -4.39 2.51
C GLU A 155 -26.89 -5.80 3.11
#